data_4a19c66566792999443736065b677daf
#
_entry.id   4a19c66566792999443736065b677daf
#
_cell.length_a   1.000
_cell.length_b   1.000
_cell.length_c   1.000
_cell.angle_alpha   90.00
_cell.angle_beta   90.00
_cell.angle_gamma   90.00
#
_symmetry.space_group_name_H-M   'P 1'
#
loop_
_entity.id
_entity.type
_entity.pdbx_description
1 polymer ?
#
loop_
_entity_poly.entity_id
_entity_poly.type
_entity_poly.pdbx_seq_one_letter_code
_entity_poly.pdbx_strand_id
1 'polypeptide(L)'
;MQPMDIYIADVPFDEENGSKVRPALVLRVRDGWVNVFKVTSQYQNKSAKIKRLYYPIYEWKQAGLKKQSYVDTHRTYSLPEKFIFSRKPIGKLTELDRIKLFEFIQSV
;
A
#
# COMPACT_ATOMS: atom_id res chain seq x y z
N MET A 1 11.26 -8.79 6.02
CA MET A 1 10.33 -7.70 5.64
C MET A 1 11.13 -6.44 5.38
N GLN A 2 11.00 -5.87 4.21
CA GLN A 2 11.80 -4.73 3.77
C GLN A 2 10.91 -3.63 3.20
N PRO A 3 11.37 -2.37 3.20
CA PRO A 3 10.64 -1.30 2.51
C PRO A 3 10.34 -1.67 1.07
N MET A 4 9.17 -1.28 0.60
CA MET A 4 8.62 -1.53 -0.74
C MET A 4 8.14 -2.97 -0.97
N ASP A 5 8.31 -3.88 0.01
CA ASP A 5 7.63 -5.18 -0.05
C ASP A 5 6.12 -4.99 0.05
N ILE A 6 5.37 -5.86 -0.60
CA ILE A 6 3.91 -5.87 -0.53
C ILE A 6 3.47 -7.16 0.17
N TYR A 7 2.72 -7.00 1.25
CA TYR A 7 2.19 -8.12 2.03
C TYR A 7 0.67 -8.05 2.07
N ILE A 8 0.04 -9.17 2.37
CA ILE A 8 -1.39 -9.18 2.69
C ILE A 8 -1.53 -8.89 4.17
N ALA A 9 -2.33 -7.91 4.50
CA ALA A 9 -2.49 -7.44 5.87
C ALA A 9 -3.93 -7.06 6.17
N ASP A 10 -4.27 -7.06 7.46
CA ASP A 10 -5.55 -6.57 7.94
C ASP A 10 -5.41 -5.07 8.20
N VAL A 11 -5.95 -4.25 7.31
CA VAL A 11 -5.79 -2.80 7.33
C VAL A 11 -7.08 -2.14 7.80
N PRO A 12 -7.02 -1.29 8.85
CA PRO A 12 -8.21 -0.61 9.36
C PRO A 12 -8.88 0.27 8.32
N PHE A 13 -10.19 0.44 8.45
CA PHE A 13 -10.92 1.46 7.68
C PHE A 13 -10.58 2.85 8.24
N ASP A 14 -10.65 3.87 7.37
CA ASP A 14 -10.29 5.24 7.76
C ASP A 14 -11.29 5.87 8.70
N GLU A 15 -12.58 5.71 8.44
CA GLU A 15 -13.61 6.51 9.10
C GLU A 15 -14.66 5.67 9.83
N GLU A 16 -14.50 4.36 9.85
CA GLU A 16 -15.45 3.48 10.52
C GLU A 16 -14.73 2.35 11.22
N ASN A 17 -15.43 1.71 12.14
CA ASN A 17 -14.88 0.55 12.82
C ASN A 17 -14.70 -0.61 11.87
N GLY A 18 -13.71 -1.44 12.15
CA GLY A 18 -13.45 -2.61 11.36
C GLY A 18 -12.23 -2.44 10.47
N SER A 19 -12.02 -3.45 9.66
CA SER A 19 -10.83 -3.54 8.82
C SER A 19 -11.10 -4.41 7.61
N LYS A 20 -10.15 -4.44 6.68
CA LYS A 20 -10.25 -5.28 5.49
C LYS A 20 -8.89 -5.88 5.18
N VAL A 21 -8.89 -7.16 4.82
CA VAL A 21 -7.68 -7.84 4.37
C VAL A 21 -7.39 -7.38 2.95
N ARG A 22 -6.19 -6.83 2.75
CA ARG A 22 -5.79 -6.27 1.46
C ARG A 22 -4.27 -6.19 1.35
N PRO A 23 -3.74 -5.94 0.14
CA PRO A 23 -2.31 -5.68 0.02
C PRO A 23 -1.92 -4.40 0.75
N ALA A 24 -0.75 -4.42 1.35
CA ALA A 24 -0.18 -3.28 2.05
C ALA A 24 1.28 -3.13 1.64
N LEU A 25 1.68 -1.91 1.34
CA LEU A 25 3.04 -1.58 0.94
C LEU A 25 3.85 -1.20 2.17
N VAL A 26 4.91 -1.94 2.43
CA VAL A 26 5.76 -1.70 3.59
C VAL A 26 6.61 -0.46 3.37
N LEU A 27 6.57 0.45 4.33
CA LEU A 27 7.41 1.65 4.33
C LEU A 27 8.56 1.51 5.33
N ARG A 28 8.26 0.95 6.50
CA ARG A 28 9.26 0.82 7.56
C ARG A 28 8.82 -0.24 8.56
N VAL A 29 9.80 -0.95 9.12
CA VAL A 29 9.58 -1.93 10.19
C VAL A 29 10.39 -1.50 11.39
N ARG A 30 9.75 -1.44 12.56
CA ARG A 30 10.43 -1.01 13.78
C ARG A 30 9.73 -1.59 15.01
N ASP A 31 10.49 -2.32 15.83
CA ASP A 31 10.05 -2.82 17.13
C ASP A 31 8.71 -3.58 17.10
N GLY A 32 8.56 -4.46 16.11
CA GLY A 32 7.35 -5.26 15.99
C GLY A 32 6.18 -4.53 15.34
N TRP A 33 6.40 -3.31 14.86
CA TRP A 33 5.40 -2.51 14.16
C TRP A 33 5.81 -2.31 12.71
N VAL A 34 4.82 -2.32 11.82
CA VAL A 34 5.03 -2.15 10.40
C VAL A 34 4.24 -0.93 9.93
N ASN A 35 4.94 0.05 9.37
CA ASN A 35 4.28 1.20 8.76
C ASN A 35 4.02 0.87 7.30
N VAL A 36 2.77 1.06 6.87
CA VAL A 36 2.36 0.70 5.52
C VAL A 36 1.50 1.79 4.89
N PHE A 37 1.47 1.81 3.56
CA PHE A 37 0.39 2.40 2.79
C PHE A 37 -0.56 1.29 2.38
N LYS A 38 -1.85 1.59 2.35
CA LYS A 38 -2.86 0.70 1.82
C LYS A 38 -2.73 0.64 0.29
N VAL A 39 -2.86 -0.55 -0.27
CA VAL A 39 -2.90 -0.76 -1.72
C VAL A 39 -4.31 -1.20 -2.10
N THR A 40 -4.90 -0.57 -3.09
CA THR A 40 -6.29 -0.82 -3.47
C THR A 40 -6.45 -0.81 -4.98
N SER A 41 -7.39 -1.61 -5.48
CA SER A 41 -7.81 -1.56 -6.88
C SER A 41 -9.04 -0.68 -7.07
N GLN A 42 -9.64 -0.20 -5.99
CA GLN A 42 -10.83 0.66 -6.04
C GLN A 42 -10.40 2.09 -6.34
N TYR A 43 -10.74 2.59 -7.52
CA TYR A 43 -10.34 3.92 -7.95
C TYR A 43 -11.49 4.70 -8.56
N GLN A 44 -12.23 4.09 -9.50
CA GLN A 44 -13.21 4.79 -10.31
C GLN A 44 -14.33 5.42 -9.49
N ASN A 45 -14.70 4.81 -8.39
CA ASN A 45 -15.78 5.30 -7.53
C ASN A 45 -15.33 6.32 -6.49
N LYS A 46 -14.07 6.77 -6.55
CA LYS A 46 -13.56 7.75 -5.60
C LYS A 46 -13.75 9.18 -6.14
N SER A 47 -13.82 10.14 -5.23
CA SER A 47 -13.90 11.55 -5.61
C SER A 47 -12.60 12.02 -6.24
N ALA A 48 -12.64 13.11 -7.00
CA ALA A 48 -11.42 13.68 -7.59
C ALA A 48 -10.40 14.06 -6.52
N LYS A 49 -10.87 14.53 -5.38
CA LYS A 49 -9.99 14.90 -4.25
C LYS A 49 -9.21 13.70 -3.73
N ILE A 50 -9.87 12.55 -3.61
CA ILE A 50 -9.24 11.31 -3.14
C ILE A 50 -8.31 10.74 -4.22
N LYS A 51 -8.76 10.74 -5.49
CA LYS A 51 -7.97 10.22 -6.60
C LYS A 51 -6.60 10.87 -6.71
N ARG A 52 -6.48 12.14 -6.34
CA ARG A 52 -5.19 12.85 -6.39
C ARG A 52 -4.16 12.27 -5.43
N LEU A 53 -4.59 11.51 -4.44
CA LEU A 53 -3.72 10.89 -3.44
C LEU A 53 -3.41 9.44 -3.76
N TYR A 54 -3.94 8.92 -4.86
CA TYR A 54 -3.78 7.53 -5.28
C TYR A 54 -2.71 7.43 -6.35
N TYR A 55 -1.60 6.84 -6.01
CA TYR A 55 -0.50 6.62 -6.97
C TYR A 55 -0.79 5.36 -7.79
N PRO A 56 -0.91 5.45 -9.13
CA PRO A 56 -1.11 4.26 -9.96
C PRO A 56 0.18 3.46 -10.06
N ILE A 57 0.12 2.19 -9.74
CA ILE A 57 1.28 1.30 -9.84
C ILE A 57 1.41 0.88 -11.31
N TYR A 58 2.43 1.39 -12.00
CA TYR A 58 2.58 1.14 -13.44
C TYR A 58 2.96 -0.31 -13.72
N GLU A 59 3.84 -0.86 -12.92
CA GLU A 59 4.30 -2.24 -13.08
C GLU A 59 3.66 -3.15 -12.02
N TRP A 60 2.34 -3.06 -11.90
CA TRP A 60 1.62 -3.80 -10.87
C TRP A 60 1.78 -5.32 -11.03
N LYS A 61 1.87 -5.81 -12.27
CA LYS A 61 2.01 -7.24 -12.52
C LYS A 61 3.36 -7.76 -12.01
N GLN A 62 4.43 -7.04 -12.31
CA GLN A 62 5.77 -7.38 -11.83
C GLN A 62 5.86 -7.27 -10.31
N ALA A 63 5.05 -6.41 -9.72
CA ALA A 63 5.01 -6.25 -8.28
C ALA A 63 4.23 -7.36 -7.56
N GLY A 64 3.65 -8.29 -8.30
CA GLY A 64 2.93 -9.43 -7.70
C GLY A 64 1.44 -9.19 -7.51
N LEU A 65 0.91 -8.13 -8.08
CA LEU A 65 -0.53 -7.83 -7.98
C LEU A 65 -1.28 -8.46 -9.14
N LYS A 66 -2.59 -8.65 -8.96
CA LYS A 66 -3.43 -9.35 -9.94
C LYS A 66 -4.13 -8.43 -10.93
N LYS A 67 -4.20 -7.16 -10.62
CA LYS A 67 -4.84 -6.16 -11.47
C LYS A 67 -4.31 -4.77 -11.15
N GLN A 68 -4.65 -3.80 -11.99
CA GLN A 68 -4.25 -2.41 -11.77
C GLN A 68 -4.62 -1.99 -10.35
N SER A 69 -3.63 -1.54 -9.62
CA SER A 69 -3.78 -1.15 -8.23
C SER A 69 -3.10 0.19 -8.00
N TYR A 70 -3.44 0.79 -6.87
CA TYR A 70 -3.01 2.13 -6.51
C TYR A 70 -2.47 2.12 -5.09
N VAL A 71 -1.45 2.91 -4.84
CA VAL A 71 -0.99 3.16 -3.46
C VAL A 71 -1.79 4.34 -2.94
N ASP A 72 -2.54 4.12 -1.87
CA ASP A 72 -3.29 5.18 -1.21
C ASP A 72 -2.34 5.95 -0.30
N THR A 73 -1.91 7.13 -0.74
CA THR A 73 -0.96 7.94 0.01
C THR A 73 -1.64 8.91 0.97
N HIS A 74 -2.96 8.76 1.17
CA HIS A 74 -3.73 9.64 2.06
C HIS A 74 -3.18 9.60 3.50
N ARG A 75 -2.87 8.40 3.99
CA ARG A 75 -2.27 8.22 5.31
C ARG A 75 -1.47 6.92 5.38
N THR A 76 -0.58 6.85 6.37
CA THR A 76 0.10 5.62 6.71
C THR A 76 -0.65 4.92 7.84
N TYR A 77 -0.45 3.61 7.93
CA TYR A 77 -0.98 2.80 9.03
C TYR A 77 0.17 2.15 9.75
N SER A 78 0.10 2.12 11.07
CA SER A 78 1.09 1.44 11.89
C SER A 78 0.43 0.17 12.42
N LEU A 79 0.86 -0.99 11.94
CA LEU A 79 0.25 -2.27 12.23
C LEU A 79 1.18 -3.14 13.05
N PRO A 80 0.67 -3.85 14.09
CA PRO A 80 1.45 -4.92 14.71
C PRO A 80 1.78 -5.97 13.67
N GLU A 81 2.95 -6.60 13.77
CA GLU A 81 3.36 -7.64 12.82
C GLU A 81 2.34 -8.78 12.72
N LYS A 82 1.62 -9.07 13.80
CA LYS A 82 0.60 -10.12 13.80
C LYS A 82 -0.54 -9.87 12.81
N PHE A 83 -0.69 -8.64 12.34
CA PHE A 83 -1.71 -8.28 11.35
C PHE A 83 -1.22 -8.51 9.91
N ILE A 84 0.02 -8.93 9.75
CA ILE A 84 0.58 -9.29 8.44
C ILE A 84 0.40 -10.80 8.28
N PHE A 85 -0.43 -11.21 7.33
CA PHE A 85 -0.89 -12.60 7.25
C PHE A 85 -0.01 -13.53 6.44
N SER A 86 0.85 -13.02 5.58
CA SER A 86 1.74 -13.87 4.81
C SER A 86 3.16 -13.82 5.39
N ARG A 87 3.84 -14.95 5.40
CA ARG A 87 5.24 -15.01 5.85
C ARG A 87 6.18 -14.38 4.84
N LYS A 88 5.79 -14.43 3.58
CA LYS A 88 6.56 -13.88 2.48
C LYS A 88 5.75 -12.78 1.81
N PRO A 89 6.41 -11.78 1.24
CA PRO A 89 5.69 -10.79 0.47
C PRO A 89 5.05 -11.42 -0.76
N ILE A 90 3.91 -10.89 -1.18
CA ILE A 90 3.31 -11.30 -2.45
C ILE A 90 4.08 -10.73 -3.62
N GLY A 91 4.88 -9.70 -3.36
CA GLY A 91 5.73 -9.08 -4.34
C GLY A 91 6.43 -7.86 -3.76
N LYS A 92 6.93 -7.02 -4.65
CA LYS A 92 7.69 -5.82 -4.29
C LYS A 92 7.50 -4.79 -5.38
N LEU A 93 7.38 -3.51 -5.04
CA LEU A 93 7.39 -2.45 -6.06
C LEU A 93 8.69 -2.51 -6.85
N THR A 94 8.56 -2.37 -8.17
CA THR A 94 9.74 -2.28 -9.03
C THR A 94 10.49 -0.99 -8.77
N GLU A 95 11.72 -0.93 -9.22
CA GLU A 95 12.54 0.28 -9.10
C GLU A 95 11.85 1.48 -9.73
N LEU A 96 11.21 1.29 -10.89
CA LEU A 96 10.47 2.35 -11.56
C LEU A 96 9.37 2.91 -10.65
N ASP A 97 8.54 2.03 -10.09
CA ASP A 97 7.43 2.48 -9.25
C ASP A 97 7.90 3.04 -7.92
N ARG A 98 8.99 2.52 -7.38
CA ARG A 98 9.57 3.06 -6.15
C ARG A 98 9.96 4.53 -6.35
N ILE A 99 10.65 4.82 -7.44
CA ILE A 99 11.10 6.18 -7.74
C ILE A 99 9.91 7.10 -8.03
N LYS A 100 8.97 6.62 -8.85
CA LYS A 100 7.80 7.42 -9.21
C LYS A 100 6.87 7.68 -8.02
N LEU A 101 6.73 6.72 -7.13
CA LEU A 101 5.96 6.91 -5.91
C LEU A 101 6.58 7.99 -5.03
N PHE A 102 7.89 7.97 -4.88
CA PHE A 102 8.60 8.96 -4.09
C PHE A 102 8.38 10.36 -4.66
N GLU A 103 8.50 10.52 -5.98
CA GLU A 103 8.23 11.79 -6.65
C GLU A 103 6.77 12.23 -6.46
N PHE A 104 5.86 11.26 -6.57
CA PHE A 104 4.43 11.53 -6.40
C PHE A 104 4.12 12.08 -5.01
N ILE A 105 4.68 11.48 -3.97
CA ILE A 105 4.48 11.91 -2.59
C ILE A 105 5.00 13.35 -2.39
N GLN A 106 6.11 13.70 -3.01
CA GLN A 106 6.68 15.03 -2.89
C GLN A 106 5.89 16.10 -3.63
N SER A 107 5.06 15.71 -4.61
CA SER A 107 4.32 16.65 -5.44
C SER A 107 2.91 16.96 -4.94
N VAL A 108 2.44 16.24 -3.92
CA VAL A 108 1.08 16.44 -3.38
C VAL A 108 1.09 17.16 -2.06
#